data_fecbdeb68ebc3c784d322227b8afe439
#
_entry.id   fecbdeb68ebc3c784d322227b8afe439
#
_cell.length_a   1.000
_cell.length_b   1.000
_cell.length_c   1.000
_cell.angle_alpha   90.00
_cell.angle_beta   90.00
_cell.angle_gamma   90.00
#
_symmetry.space_group_name_H-M   'P 1'
#
loop_
_entity.id
_entity.type
_entity.pdbx_description
1 polymer ?
#
loop_
_entity_poly.entity_id
_entity_poly.type
_entity_poly.pdbx_seq_one_letter_code
_entity_poly.pdbx_strand_id
1 'polypeptide(L)'
;MRILNHLILPILLLPALAQCQRNNGEGDFVKNNYDKQEVYIPMRDGIRLYTVIYAPKDKTTPHPVLMERTPYGSGPYGDSIYRRSLGPNRTLMHELYIFVYQDVRGRYMSEGQFQEMTPARNDPHNANKKPDASGKQTDESSDAWDTIDWLVRNVKGNNGRVGIYGISYPGFFASASLPDAHPALKCVSPQAPVTDEFIGDDANHNGAFFLLDNFDFDNFFDIPRPTPVKNYSGHLFHADYNDAYQFFLDLGPLKNANNPGYFNNKGKIWNEYMAGSTYTGYWEARNIRPHLKNVRPATLIVGGWFDAEDMFGSLRTYEAIEQQTPNNDNHIIMGPWTHGGWAGGNWTRFGILDFGQNVNDYYHQVETAFYNHYLLPTDSAGLPEAMIFETGTNKWKTYDTWPPKEATPLKLLLQPNSRLTSPSTASAYTPPSPETTASPGYDEYVSDPAHPVPYIDGIHSGRDNQYIVTDQRFAAQRSDVRAYQTGPLSADLTVTGRLRPDIWLSTTGSDADLIVKLIDVYPDTGSNPGYQRLVRAEVFRCKFRNSYEKPEALIPGQPAEIAFNMNEIAHCFRKGHRIMVQLQSSWFPLVDLNPQTFVNIPTANASDFQKATIRIWHDAAHPSGITLPVMQ
;
A
#
# COMPACT_ATOMS: atom_id res chain seq x y z
N MET A 1 3.91 -46.34 47.58
CA MET A 1 2.97 -45.89 48.63
C MET A 1 2.82 -44.39 48.52
N ARG A 2 1.61 -43.96 48.25
CA ARG A 2 1.04 -42.60 48.21
C ARG A 2 1.56 -41.64 47.12
N ILE A 3 0.67 -41.56 46.16
CA ILE A 3 0.45 -40.54 45.13
C ILE A 3 0.09 -39.23 45.79
N LEU A 4 0.67 -38.12 45.34
CA LEU A 4 0.14 -36.77 45.58
C LEU A 4 -0.13 -36.11 44.24
N ASN A 5 -1.41 -36.08 43.86
CA ASN A 5 -1.94 -35.28 42.78
C ASN A 5 -1.88 -33.80 43.16
N HIS A 6 -1.24 -32.98 42.35
CA HIS A 6 -1.45 -31.54 42.35
C HIS A 6 -2.26 -31.16 41.10
N LEU A 7 -3.51 -30.80 41.37
CA LEU A 7 -4.37 -30.09 40.41
C LEU A 7 -3.71 -28.78 40.02
N ILE A 8 -3.38 -28.65 38.76
CA ILE A 8 -3.13 -27.34 38.11
C ILE A 8 -4.44 -26.97 37.41
N LEU A 9 -5.17 -26.02 37.99
CA LEU A 9 -6.38 -25.42 37.41
C LEU A 9 -5.97 -24.39 36.34
N PRO A 10 -6.68 -24.27 35.22
CA PRO A 10 -6.22 -23.48 34.08
C PRO A 10 -6.56 -21.99 34.26
N ILE A 11 -5.52 -21.16 34.36
CA ILE A 11 -5.62 -19.67 34.34
C ILE A 11 -5.72 -19.09 32.91
N LEU A 12 -6.01 -19.88 31.90
CA LEU A 12 -6.04 -19.47 30.50
C LEU A 12 -7.43 -19.12 29.93
N LEU A 13 -8.49 -19.07 30.77
CA LEU A 13 -9.87 -18.79 30.30
C LEU A 13 -10.35 -17.34 30.53
N LEU A 14 -9.67 -16.55 31.32
CA LEU A 14 -10.15 -15.21 31.67
C LEU A 14 -10.00 -14.13 30.55
N PRO A 15 -8.93 -14.09 29.73
CA PRO A 15 -8.88 -13.10 28.65
C PRO A 15 -9.85 -13.40 27.50
N ALA A 16 -10.07 -14.67 27.17
CA ALA A 16 -10.99 -15.06 26.11
C ALA A 16 -12.46 -14.81 26.49
N LEU A 17 -12.83 -15.04 27.76
CA LEU A 17 -14.16 -14.73 28.26
C LEU A 17 -14.42 -13.21 28.38
N ALA A 18 -13.43 -12.42 28.76
CA ALA A 18 -13.54 -10.96 28.80
C ALA A 18 -13.65 -10.34 27.41
N GLN A 19 -12.96 -10.89 26.41
CA GLN A 19 -13.04 -10.46 25.01
C GLN A 19 -14.37 -10.91 24.36
N CYS A 20 -14.84 -12.11 24.69
CA CYS A 20 -16.16 -12.61 24.27
C CYS A 20 -17.30 -11.81 24.91
N GLN A 21 -17.18 -11.43 26.18
CA GLN A 21 -18.16 -10.59 26.88
C GLN A 21 -18.15 -9.13 26.36
N ARG A 22 -16.98 -8.55 26.05
CA ARG A 22 -16.89 -7.23 25.41
C ARG A 22 -17.52 -7.23 24.02
N ASN A 23 -17.27 -8.26 23.19
CA ASN A 23 -17.86 -8.38 21.86
C ASN A 23 -19.39 -8.60 21.88
N ASN A 24 -19.94 -9.26 22.91
CA ASN A 24 -21.38 -9.42 23.06
C ASN A 24 -22.05 -8.09 23.44
N GLY A 25 -21.44 -7.29 24.32
CA GLY A 25 -21.97 -6.00 24.75
C GLY A 25 -22.11 -4.98 23.58
N GLU A 26 -21.22 -5.02 22.58
CA GLU A 26 -21.31 -4.15 21.40
C GLU A 26 -22.42 -4.57 20.43
N GLY A 27 -22.55 -5.86 20.17
CA GLY A 27 -23.65 -6.35 19.34
C GLY A 27 -25.02 -6.06 19.95
N ASP A 28 -25.12 -6.09 21.29
CA ASP A 28 -26.31 -5.68 22.01
C ASP A 28 -26.53 -4.16 21.92
N PHE A 29 -25.45 -3.36 22.00
CA PHE A 29 -25.54 -1.90 21.81
C PHE A 29 -26.12 -1.56 20.43
N VAL A 30 -25.60 -2.17 19.35
CA VAL A 30 -26.10 -1.93 17.99
C VAL A 30 -27.58 -2.27 17.88
N LYS A 31 -28.00 -3.45 18.31
CA LYS A 31 -29.41 -3.89 18.26
C LYS A 31 -30.34 -3.01 19.09
N ASN A 32 -29.87 -2.52 20.24
CA ASN A 32 -30.69 -1.71 21.14
C ASN A 32 -30.83 -0.27 20.67
N ASN A 33 -29.83 0.28 19.97
CA ASN A 33 -29.77 1.70 19.63
C ASN A 33 -29.96 1.99 18.14
N TYR A 34 -29.93 0.99 17.25
CA TYR A 34 -30.04 1.19 15.80
C TYR A 34 -31.16 0.38 15.20
N ASP A 35 -31.84 0.98 14.22
CA ASP A 35 -32.70 0.30 13.27
C ASP A 35 -31.88 -0.04 12.02
N LYS A 36 -31.98 -1.29 11.55
CA LYS A 36 -31.36 -1.73 10.29
C LYS A 36 -32.36 -1.70 9.17
N GLN A 37 -31.96 -1.17 8.01
CA GLN A 37 -32.72 -1.17 6.79
C GLN A 37 -31.83 -1.63 5.62
N GLU A 38 -32.38 -2.48 4.74
CA GLU A 38 -31.73 -2.92 3.49
C GLU A 38 -32.53 -2.42 2.30
N VAL A 39 -31.91 -1.68 1.38
CA VAL A 39 -32.58 -1.03 0.25
C VAL A 39 -31.79 -1.17 -1.04
N TYR A 40 -32.48 -1.14 -2.16
CA TYR A 40 -31.89 -0.93 -3.48
C TYR A 40 -32.02 0.55 -3.86
N ILE A 41 -30.90 1.24 -3.95
CA ILE A 41 -30.85 2.66 -4.37
C ILE A 41 -30.68 2.72 -5.89
N PRO A 42 -31.61 3.35 -6.63
CA PRO A 42 -31.49 3.48 -8.07
C PRO A 42 -30.45 4.53 -8.45
N MET A 43 -29.50 4.15 -9.31
CA MET A 43 -28.55 5.06 -9.94
C MET A 43 -29.19 5.73 -11.17
N ARG A 44 -28.56 6.79 -11.67
CA ARG A 44 -29.04 7.59 -12.81
C ARG A 44 -29.27 6.81 -14.11
N ASP A 45 -28.58 5.67 -14.27
CA ASP A 45 -28.70 4.74 -15.41
C ASP A 45 -29.76 3.63 -15.19
N GLY A 46 -30.40 3.61 -14.02
CA GLY A 46 -31.42 2.64 -13.65
C GLY A 46 -30.90 1.38 -12.97
N ILE A 47 -29.59 1.16 -12.91
CA ILE A 47 -28.96 0.10 -12.10
C ILE A 47 -29.19 0.41 -10.62
N ARG A 48 -29.43 -0.64 -9.80
CA ARG A 48 -29.72 -0.47 -8.38
C ARG A 48 -28.58 -1.03 -7.53
N LEU A 49 -28.08 -0.19 -6.59
CA LEU A 49 -27.02 -0.60 -5.67
C LEU A 49 -27.62 -0.97 -4.31
N TYR A 50 -27.21 -2.14 -3.83
CA TYR A 50 -27.68 -2.68 -2.55
C TYR A 50 -26.99 -1.97 -1.40
N THR A 51 -27.78 -1.43 -0.48
CA THR A 51 -27.30 -0.55 0.57
C THR A 51 -27.90 -0.98 1.90
N VAL A 52 -27.05 -1.14 2.91
CA VAL A 52 -27.42 -1.46 4.29
C VAL A 52 -27.25 -0.21 5.12
N ILE A 53 -28.32 0.23 5.78
CA ILE A 53 -28.39 1.46 6.57
C ILE A 53 -28.67 1.09 8.03
N TYR A 54 -27.84 1.59 8.93
CA TYR A 54 -28.06 1.55 10.36
C TYR A 54 -28.37 2.97 10.85
N ALA A 55 -29.62 3.27 11.17
CA ALA A 55 -30.03 4.57 11.65
C ALA A 55 -30.32 4.53 13.14
N PRO A 56 -29.88 5.50 13.95
CA PRO A 56 -30.18 5.55 15.38
C PRO A 56 -31.69 5.53 15.64
N LYS A 57 -32.12 4.80 16.66
CA LYS A 57 -33.50 4.80 17.15
C LYS A 57 -33.89 6.12 17.82
N ASP A 58 -32.91 6.80 18.39
CA ASP A 58 -33.10 8.17 18.88
C ASP A 58 -33.39 9.10 17.68
N LYS A 59 -34.51 9.81 17.79
CA LYS A 59 -34.95 10.79 16.77
C LYS A 59 -35.03 12.20 17.36
N THR A 60 -34.46 12.41 18.55
CA THR A 60 -34.52 13.71 19.25
C THR A 60 -33.66 14.76 18.57
N THR A 61 -32.56 14.33 17.94
CA THR A 61 -31.62 15.18 17.20
C THR A 61 -31.32 14.57 15.82
N PRO A 62 -31.04 15.40 14.79
CA PRO A 62 -30.56 14.89 13.51
C PRO A 62 -29.12 14.35 13.63
N HIS A 63 -28.83 13.23 12.94
CA HIS A 63 -27.56 12.52 12.97
C HIS A 63 -26.80 12.66 11.65
N PRO A 64 -25.47 12.75 11.67
CA PRO A 64 -24.65 12.73 10.45
C PRO A 64 -24.60 11.33 9.82
N VAL A 65 -24.34 11.27 8.53
CA VAL A 65 -24.16 10.01 7.78
C VAL A 65 -22.68 9.75 7.57
N LEU A 66 -22.25 8.52 7.85
CA LEU A 66 -20.92 8.03 7.52
C LEU A 66 -21.03 6.76 6.68
N MET A 67 -20.48 6.79 5.45
CA MET A 67 -20.68 5.76 4.43
C MET A 67 -19.37 5.08 4.05
N GLU A 68 -19.47 3.76 3.84
CA GLU A 68 -18.44 2.93 3.21
C GLU A 68 -19.02 2.27 1.96
N ARG A 69 -18.31 2.36 0.84
CA ARG A 69 -18.59 1.63 -0.40
C ARG A 69 -17.55 0.52 -0.57
N THR A 70 -17.98 -0.70 -0.85
CA THR A 70 -17.09 -1.86 -0.76
C THR A 70 -17.37 -2.91 -1.85
N PRO A 71 -16.34 -3.55 -2.42
CA PRO A 71 -16.49 -4.70 -3.30
C PRO A 71 -16.52 -6.02 -2.51
N TYR A 72 -16.35 -5.97 -1.18
CA TYR A 72 -16.19 -7.14 -0.30
C TYR A 72 -17.47 -7.55 0.45
N GLY A 73 -18.57 -6.87 0.21
CA GLY A 73 -19.88 -7.15 0.79
C GLY A 73 -20.29 -6.24 1.95
N SER A 74 -21.45 -5.60 1.80
CA SER A 74 -22.06 -4.72 2.83
C SER A 74 -22.74 -5.49 3.98
N GLY A 75 -22.76 -6.82 3.92
CA GLY A 75 -23.42 -7.69 4.90
C GLY A 75 -23.05 -7.44 6.38
N PRO A 76 -23.67 -8.18 7.30
CA PRO A 76 -24.56 -9.34 7.09
C PRO A 76 -25.90 -8.95 6.48
N TYR A 77 -26.37 -9.77 5.52
CA TYR A 77 -27.63 -9.55 4.82
C TYR A 77 -28.82 -10.17 5.56
N GLY A 78 -29.94 -9.48 5.56
CA GLY A 78 -31.20 -9.86 6.22
C GLY A 78 -31.53 -8.92 7.39
N ASP A 79 -32.78 -8.48 7.44
CA ASP A 79 -33.26 -7.40 8.34
C ASP A 79 -33.04 -7.68 9.83
N SER A 80 -33.02 -8.97 10.23
CA SER A 80 -32.84 -9.38 11.61
C SER A 80 -31.38 -9.64 12.03
N ILE A 81 -30.42 -9.60 11.08
CA ILE A 81 -29.02 -9.91 11.32
C ILE A 81 -28.23 -8.59 11.35
N TYR A 82 -27.67 -8.25 12.49
CA TYR A 82 -26.95 -7.00 12.73
C TYR A 82 -25.44 -7.20 12.74
N ARG A 83 -24.68 -6.17 12.32
CA ARG A 83 -23.24 -6.09 12.58
C ARG A 83 -23.01 -6.02 14.09
N ARG A 84 -21.86 -6.50 14.57
CA ARG A 84 -21.48 -6.41 15.99
C ARG A 84 -21.00 -5.02 16.37
N SER A 85 -20.37 -4.30 15.44
CA SER A 85 -19.96 -2.91 15.59
C SER A 85 -20.22 -2.15 14.29
N LEU A 86 -20.32 -0.83 14.36
CA LEU A 86 -20.60 0.06 13.24
C LEU A 86 -19.50 1.11 13.10
N GLY A 87 -19.24 1.50 11.86
CA GLY A 87 -18.29 2.54 11.50
C GLY A 87 -16.83 2.16 11.70
N PRO A 88 -15.91 3.12 11.50
CA PRO A 88 -14.48 2.88 11.59
C PRO A 88 -14.00 2.77 13.04
N ASN A 89 -14.70 3.39 14.01
CA ASN A 89 -14.36 3.30 15.43
C ASN A 89 -15.58 3.36 16.36
N ARG A 90 -15.39 2.92 17.60
CA ARG A 90 -16.45 2.81 18.62
C ARG A 90 -17.04 4.15 19.05
N THR A 91 -16.22 5.20 19.10
CA THR A 91 -16.67 6.51 19.57
C THR A 91 -17.77 7.04 18.68
N LEU A 92 -17.59 7.01 17.36
CA LEU A 92 -18.61 7.43 16.39
C LEU A 92 -19.88 6.59 16.46
N MET A 93 -19.76 5.28 16.74
CA MET A 93 -20.93 4.41 16.98
C MET A 93 -21.72 4.86 18.23
N HIS A 94 -21.04 5.19 19.32
CA HIS A 94 -21.69 5.67 20.55
C HIS A 94 -22.22 7.11 20.44
N GLU A 95 -21.68 7.90 19.52
CA GLU A 95 -22.18 9.22 19.13
C GLU A 95 -23.39 9.16 18.19
N LEU A 96 -23.86 7.95 17.90
CA LEU A 96 -25.08 7.68 17.15
C LEU A 96 -25.07 8.23 15.71
N TYR A 97 -23.98 8.06 14.97
CA TYR A 97 -23.94 8.32 13.53
C TYR A 97 -24.91 7.39 12.77
N ILE A 98 -25.43 7.81 11.65
CA ILE A 98 -26.07 6.92 10.67
C ILE A 98 -24.97 6.26 9.86
N PHE A 99 -24.85 4.92 9.95
CA PHE A 99 -23.86 4.18 9.17
C PHE A 99 -24.47 3.54 7.94
N VAL A 100 -23.78 3.71 6.81
CA VAL A 100 -24.22 3.21 5.51
C VAL A 100 -23.12 2.35 4.89
N TYR A 101 -23.49 1.14 4.48
CA TYR A 101 -22.61 0.20 3.78
C TYR A 101 -23.23 -0.14 2.45
N GLN A 102 -22.50 0.05 1.34
CA GLN A 102 -23.01 -0.20 0.02
C GLN A 102 -22.14 -1.18 -0.74
N ASP A 103 -22.75 -2.24 -1.29
CA ASP A 103 -22.11 -3.07 -2.30
C ASP A 103 -21.92 -2.22 -3.56
N VAL A 104 -20.70 -2.15 -4.07
CA VAL A 104 -20.45 -1.41 -5.32
C VAL A 104 -21.05 -2.13 -6.52
N ARG A 105 -21.17 -1.42 -7.62
CA ARG A 105 -21.73 -1.91 -8.88
C ARG A 105 -21.13 -3.25 -9.30
N GLY A 106 -21.98 -4.23 -9.58
CA GLY A 106 -21.55 -5.54 -10.03
C GLY A 106 -20.98 -6.46 -8.97
N ARG A 107 -21.00 -6.09 -7.68
CA ARG A 107 -20.53 -6.93 -6.57
C ARG A 107 -21.68 -7.31 -5.64
N TYR A 108 -21.56 -8.47 -5.01
CA TYR A 108 -22.53 -9.02 -4.04
C TYR A 108 -24.00 -8.85 -4.47
N MET A 109 -24.78 -8.10 -3.72
CA MET A 109 -26.21 -7.90 -3.97
C MET A 109 -26.52 -6.74 -4.94
N SER A 110 -25.53 -5.91 -5.30
CA SER A 110 -25.74 -4.82 -6.26
C SER A 110 -25.88 -5.34 -7.69
N GLU A 111 -26.68 -4.65 -8.49
CA GLU A 111 -26.84 -4.91 -9.92
C GLU A 111 -25.67 -4.34 -10.73
N GLY A 112 -25.67 -4.58 -12.03
CA GLY A 112 -24.66 -4.10 -12.97
C GLY A 112 -23.45 -5.02 -13.13
N GLN A 113 -22.40 -4.49 -13.75
CA GLN A 113 -21.16 -5.18 -14.04
C GLN A 113 -20.04 -4.52 -13.25
N PHE A 114 -19.19 -5.34 -12.59
CA PHE A 114 -18.01 -4.85 -11.93
C PHE A 114 -16.90 -4.59 -12.95
N GLN A 115 -16.23 -3.49 -12.77
CA GLN A 115 -15.02 -3.14 -13.50
C GLN A 115 -13.92 -2.83 -12.48
N GLU A 116 -12.76 -3.46 -12.67
CA GLU A 116 -11.57 -3.22 -11.87
C GLU A 116 -11.18 -1.74 -11.95
N MET A 117 -10.90 -1.10 -10.81
CA MET A 117 -10.55 0.32 -10.70
C MET A 117 -11.29 1.19 -11.73
N THR A 118 -12.63 1.24 -11.61
CA THR A 118 -13.52 1.85 -12.63
C THR A 118 -12.98 3.20 -13.12
N PRO A 119 -12.63 3.36 -14.40
CA PRO A 119 -12.17 4.62 -14.97
C PRO A 119 -13.16 5.75 -14.79
N ALA A 120 -12.66 6.97 -14.51
CA ALA A 120 -13.50 8.16 -14.46
C ALA A 120 -14.23 8.38 -15.80
N ARG A 121 -15.52 8.73 -15.75
CA ARG A 121 -16.37 8.90 -16.96
C ARG A 121 -15.83 9.91 -17.97
N ASN A 122 -15.09 10.90 -17.52
CA ASN A 122 -14.49 11.95 -18.34
C ASN A 122 -13.01 11.71 -18.69
N ASP A 123 -12.45 10.56 -18.29
CA ASP A 123 -11.07 10.23 -18.64
C ASP A 123 -10.92 10.04 -20.16
N PRO A 124 -9.89 10.63 -20.81
CA PRO A 124 -9.65 10.48 -22.24
C PRO A 124 -9.36 9.03 -22.67
N HIS A 125 -8.81 8.19 -21.81
CA HIS A 125 -8.44 6.80 -22.07
C HIS A 125 -9.55 5.81 -21.68
N ASN A 126 -10.66 6.28 -21.09
CA ASN A 126 -11.78 5.41 -20.75
C ASN A 126 -12.41 4.79 -22.01
N ALA A 127 -12.12 3.51 -22.28
CA ALA A 127 -12.65 2.78 -23.43
C ALA A 127 -14.19 2.62 -23.39
N ASN A 128 -14.80 2.74 -22.21
CA ASN A 128 -16.24 2.61 -21.98
C ASN A 128 -17.00 3.95 -22.05
N LYS A 129 -16.43 4.96 -22.73
CA LYS A 129 -17.04 6.29 -22.91
C LYS A 129 -18.42 6.30 -23.56
N LYS A 130 -18.88 5.19 -24.11
CA LYS A 130 -20.21 5.15 -24.73
C LYS A 130 -21.26 5.29 -23.63
N PRO A 131 -22.18 6.26 -23.75
CA PRO A 131 -23.34 6.28 -22.88
C PRO A 131 -24.03 4.92 -22.91
N ASP A 132 -24.58 4.51 -21.78
CA ASP A 132 -25.46 3.35 -21.72
C ASP A 132 -26.74 3.57 -22.58
N ALA A 133 -27.66 2.59 -22.54
CA ALA A 133 -28.97 2.70 -23.23
C ALA A 133 -29.81 3.91 -22.79
N SER A 134 -29.50 4.53 -21.63
CA SER A 134 -30.15 5.74 -21.13
C SER A 134 -29.52 7.05 -21.64
N GLY A 135 -28.39 6.96 -22.36
CA GLY A 135 -27.59 8.10 -22.79
C GLY A 135 -26.74 8.73 -21.70
N LYS A 136 -26.58 8.08 -20.52
CA LYS A 136 -25.85 8.58 -19.37
C LYS A 136 -24.55 7.81 -19.18
N GLN A 137 -23.50 8.54 -18.86
CA GLN A 137 -22.23 7.94 -18.44
C GLN A 137 -22.19 7.83 -16.91
N THR A 138 -21.74 6.70 -16.41
CA THR A 138 -21.59 6.42 -14.98
C THR A 138 -20.15 6.04 -14.63
N ASP A 139 -19.77 6.32 -13.40
CA ASP A 139 -18.53 5.96 -12.75
C ASP A 139 -18.77 5.93 -11.23
N GLU A 140 -17.72 5.68 -10.46
CA GLU A 140 -17.82 5.61 -8.99
C GLU A 140 -18.20 6.97 -8.36
N SER A 141 -17.78 8.09 -8.98
CA SER A 141 -18.20 9.43 -8.54
C SER A 141 -19.70 9.64 -8.69
N SER A 142 -20.26 9.26 -9.83
CA SER A 142 -21.69 9.38 -10.09
C SER A 142 -22.54 8.45 -9.23
N ASP A 143 -22.07 7.23 -8.98
CA ASP A 143 -22.75 6.27 -8.09
C ASP A 143 -22.75 6.77 -6.63
N ALA A 144 -21.63 7.34 -6.17
CA ALA A 144 -21.55 7.97 -4.85
C ALA A 144 -22.50 9.18 -4.77
N TRP A 145 -22.53 10.03 -5.81
CA TRP A 145 -23.42 11.19 -5.89
C TRP A 145 -24.90 10.80 -5.78
N ASP A 146 -25.35 9.85 -6.61
CA ASP A 146 -26.73 9.39 -6.63
C ASP A 146 -27.13 8.72 -5.31
N THR A 147 -26.22 7.97 -4.70
CA THR A 147 -26.41 7.36 -3.38
C THR A 147 -26.60 8.41 -2.31
N ILE A 148 -25.73 9.43 -2.25
CA ILE A 148 -25.82 10.51 -1.26
C ILE A 148 -27.12 11.30 -1.43
N ASP A 149 -27.48 11.65 -2.66
CA ASP A 149 -28.73 12.37 -2.96
C ASP A 149 -29.96 11.59 -2.45
N TRP A 150 -29.96 10.27 -2.68
CA TRP A 150 -31.03 9.40 -2.16
C TRP A 150 -31.04 9.36 -0.62
N LEU A 151 -29.87 9.20 0.02
CA LEU A 151 -29.75 9.11 1.48
C LEU A 151 -30.28 10.36 2.18
N VAL A 152 -29.86 11.55 1.74
CA VAL A 152 -30.29 12.80 2.39
C VAL A 152 -31.78 13.08 2.22
N ARG A 153 -32.41 12.59 1.16
CA ARG A 153 -33.85 12.74 0.92
C ARG A 153 -34.69 11.70 1.64
N ASN A 154 -34.21 10.48 1.80
CA ASN A 154 -35.05 9.34 2.20
C ASN A 154 -34.76 8.81 3.61
N VAL A 155 -33.55 8.95 4.16
CA VAL A 155 -33.22 8.50 5.50
C VAL A 155 -33.67 9.56 6.50
N LYS A 156 -34.72 9.25 7.27
CA LYS A 156 -35.27 10.17 8.28
C LYS A 156 -34.27 10.37 9.43
N GLY A 157 -34.18 11.60 9.92
CA GLY A 157 -33.31 11.93 11.06
C GLY A 157 -31.86 12.18 10.66
N ASN A 158 -31.51 12.27 9.36
CA ASN A 158 -30.20 12.75 8.95
C ASN A 158 -30.11 14.29 9.07
N ASN A 159 -28.88 14.80 9.29
CA ASN A 159 -28.61 16.24 9.39
C ASN A 159 -28.19 16.91 8.07
N GLY A 160 -28.25 16.18 6.95
CA GLY A 160 -27.83 16.65 5.62
C GLY A 160 -26.31 16.69 5.40
N ARG A 161 -25.50 16.14 6.31
CA ARG A 161 -24.04 16.05 6.18
C ARG A 161 -23.63 14.59 6.07
N VAL A 162 -22.75 14.31 5.08
CA VAL A 162 -22.27 12.97 4.76
C VAL A 162 -20.75 12.97 4.76
N GLY A 163 -20.16 11.94 5.37
CA GLY A 163 -18.77 11.56 5.25
C GLY A 163 -18.63 10.22 4.53
N ILE A 164 -17.49 10.00 3.88
CA ILE A 164 -17.11 8.71 3.29
C ILE A 164 -15.75 8.30 3.82
N TYR A 165 -15.58 7.00 4.07
CA TYR A 165 -14.30 6.40 4.43
C TYR A 165 -14.14 5.06 3.73
N GLY A 166 -12.92 4.56 3.69
CA GLY A 166 -12.61 3.22 3.22
C GLY A 166 -11.13 2.94 3.21
N ILE A 167 -10.76 1.68 3.42
CA ILE A 167 -9.38 1.19 3.45
C ILE A 167 -9.16 0.34 2.20
N SER A 168 -7.99 0.51 1.52
CA SER A 168 -7.64 -0.33 0.37
C SER A 168 -8.54 -0.03 -0.84
N TYR A 169 -9.12 -1.04 -1.45
CA TYR A 169 -10.14 -0.86 -2.49
C TYR A 169 -11.30 0.07 -2.07
N PRO A 170 -11.91 -0.07 -0.87
CA PRO A 170 -12.82 0.95 -0.33
C PRO A 170 -12.20 2.35 -0.21
N GLY A 171 -10.88 2.45 -0.03
CA GLY A 171 -10.13 3.72 -0.09
C GLY A 171 -10.13 4.33 -1.50
N PHE A 172 -10.00 3.51 -2.55
CA PHE A 172 -10.22 3.96 -3.92
C PHE A 172 -11.64 4.50 -4.12
N PHE A 173 -12.68 3.80 -3.66
CA PHE A 173 -14.06 4.30 -3.76
C PHE A 173 -14.28 5.59 -2.98
N ALA A 174 -13.57 5.77 -1.86
CA ALA A 174 -13.55 7.04 -1.15
C ALA A 174 -12.91 8.15 -2.00
N SER A 175 -11.72 7.93 -2.57
CA SER A 175 -11.05 8.86 -3.48
C SER A 175 -11.90 9.18 -4.70
N ALA A 176 -12.53 8.18 -5.30
CA ALA A 176 -13.39 8.33 -6.48
C ALA A 176 -14.68 9.12 -6.20
N SER A 177 -15.07 9.32 -4.94
CA SER A 177 -16.20 10.17 -4.56
C SER A 177 -15.86 11.67 -4.54
N LEU A 178 -14.58 12.04 -4.61
CA LEU A 178 -14.10 13.43 -4.54
C LEU A 178 -14.37 14.24 -5.81
N PRO A 179 -14.15 13.71 -7.04
CA PRO A 179 -14.53 14.41 -8.26
C PRO A 179 -16.03 14.65 -8.33
N ASP A 180 -16.44 15.88 -8.68
CA ASP A 180 -17.85 16.27 -8.80
C ASP A 180 -18.70 15.94 -7.55
N ALA A 181 -18.11 16.02 -6.36
CA ALA A 181 -18.73 15.61 -5.10
C ALA A 181 -20.12 16.22 -4.87
N HIS A 182 -21.05 15.43 -4.30
CA HIS A 182 -22.36 15.91 -3.90
C HIS A 182 -22.25 17.04 -2.85
N PRO A 183 -23.09 18.09 -2.86
CA PRO A 183 -23.01 19.21 -1.89
C PRO A 183 -23.13 18.79 -0.41
N ALA A 184 -23.80 17.68 -0.12
CA ALA A 184 -23.91 17.12 1.22
C ALA A 184 -22.64 16.37 1.68
N LEU A 185 -21.74 15.96 0.77
CA LEU A 185 -20.47 15.33 1.11
C LEU A 185 -19.54 16.40 1.69
N LYS A 186 -19.22 16.30 2.97
CA LYS A 186 -18.45 17.30 3.73
C LYS A 186 -17.02 16.87 3.96
N CYS A 187 -16.78 15.57 4.16
CA CYS A 187 -15.45 15.05 4.37
C CYS A 187 -15.31 13.62 3.82
N VAL A 188 -14.09 13.27 3.46
CA VAL A 188 -13.73 11.96 2.93
C VAL A 188 -12.41 11.51 3.54
N SER A 189 -12.33 10.25 3.97
CA SER A 189 -11.09 9.65 4.44
C SER A 189 -10.68 8.46 3.55
N PRO A 190 -9.92 8.70 2.48
CA PRO A 190 -9.24 7.65 1.75
C PRO A 190 -8.10 7.07 2.61
N GLN A 191 -8.15 5.78 2.91
CA GLN A 191 -7.20 5.11 3.79
C GLN A 191 -6.51 4.01 2.99
N ALA A 192 -5.17 4.06 2.87
CA ALA A 192 -4.42 3.24 1.93
C ALA A 192 -5.18 3.06 0.60
N PRO A 193 -5.52 4.16 -0.09
CA PRO A 193 -6.32 4.07 -1.30
C PRO A 193 -5.47 3.60 -2.48
N VAL A 194 -5.94 2.63 -3.24
CA VAL A 194 -5.35 2.27 -4.54
C VAL A 194 -5.48 3.46 -5.50
N THR A 195 -4.41 3.81 -6.23
CA THR A 195 -4.42 4.94 -7.20
C THR A 195 -3.84 4.60 -8.56
N ASP A 196 -2.69 3.94 -8.59
CA ASP A 196 -1.95 3.63 -9.83
C ASP A 196 -1.24 2.30 -9.70
N GLU A 197 -1.89 1.26 -10.15
CA GLU A 197 -1.46 -0.13 -10.02
C GLU A 197 -0.30 -0.52 -10.98
N PHE A 198 0.20 0.39 -11.81
CA PHE A 198 1.39 0.14 -12.62
C PHE A 198 2.66 0.74 -12.01
N ILE A 199 2.50 1.85 -11.27
CA ILE A 199 3.65 2.61 -10.75
C ILE A 199 3.99 2.24 -9.31
N GLY A 200 2.98 1.95 -8.44
CA GLY A 200 3.33 1.80 -7.04
C GLY A 200 2.27 1.27 -6.08
N ASP A 201 1.09 0.89 -6.56
CA ASP A 201 0.05 0.24 -5.76
C ASP A 201 -0.12 -1.22 -6.23
N ASP A 202 -0.72 -2.05 -5.45
CA ASP A 202 -1.06 -3.48 -5.54
C ASP A 202 -0.38 -4.30 -6.66
N ALA A 203 -0.63 -3.96 -7.95
CA ALA A 203 -0.31 -4.88 -9.04
C ALA A 203 1.15 -4.78 -9.51
N ASN A 204 1.71 -3.56 -9.61
CA ASN A 204 3.10 -3.37 -10.06
C ASN A 204 3.76 -2.22 -9.32
N HIS A 205 5.08 -2.34 -9.12
CA HIS A 205 5.93 -1.24 -8.73
C HIS A 205 6.95 -0.95 -9.83
N ASN A 206 6.88 0.27 -10.40
CA ASN A 206 7.75 0.70 -11.49
C ASN A 206 7.82 -0.33 -12.64
N GLY A 207 6.66 -0.92 -12.98
CA GLY A 207 6.52 -1.92 -14.04
C GLY A 207 6.99 -3.33 -13.71
N ALA A 208 7.38 -3.61 -12.46
CA ALA A 208 7.68 -4.95 -11.96
C ALA A 208 6.43 -5.52 -11.25
N PHE A 209 5.98 -6.71 -11.66
CA PHE A 209 4.71 -7.28 -11.21
C PHE A 209 4.83 -7.92 -9.82
N PHE A 210 3.92 -7.59 -8.90
CA PHE A 210 3.85 -8.16 -7.56
C PHE A 210 3.15 -9.52 -7.61
N LEU A 211 3.93 -10.55 -7.95
CA LEU A 211 3.45 -11.88 -8.30
C LEU A 211 2.68 -12.56 -7.18
N LEU A 212 3.26 -12.64 -5.99
CA LEU A 212 2.70 -13.39 -4.86
C LEU A 212 1.32 -12.88 -4.47
N ASP A 213 1.20 -11.57 -4.33
CA ASP A 213 -0.04 -10.93 -3.88
C ASP A 213 -1.14 -11.03 -4.94
N ASN A 214 -0.84 -10.68 -6.19
CA ASN A 214 -1.84 -10.72 -7.26
C ASN A 214 -2.29 -12.15 -7.59
N PHE A 215 -1.40 -13.14 -7.51
CA PHE A 215 -1.78 -14.53 -7.74
C PHE A 215 -2.81 -15.03 -6.72
N ASP A 216 -2.59 -14.70 -5.44
CA ASP A 216 -3.49 -15.09 -4.37
C ASP A 216 -4.77 -14.24 -4.37
N PHE A 217 -4.65 -12.93 -4.56
CA PHE A 217 -5.79 -12.01 -4.56
C PHE A 217 -6.76 -12.29 -5.72
N ASP A 218 -6.27 -12.36 -6.95
CA ASP A 218 -7.12 -12.60 -8.12
C ASP A 218 -7.77 -13.97 -8.08
N ASN A 219 -7.13 -14.97 -7.47
CA ASN A 219 -7.69 -16.30 -7.30
C ASN A 219 -9.01 -16.29 -6.50
N PHE A 220 -9.15 -15.42 -5.49
CA PHE A 220 -10.40 -15.33 -4.72
C PHE A 220 -11.28 -14.16 -5.15
N PHE A 221 -10.70 -13.06 -5.63
CA PHE A 221 -11.45 -11.84 -5.91
C PHE A 221 -12.12 -11.86 -7.29
N ASP A 222 -11.47 -12.45 -8.30
CA ASP A 222 -11.93 -12.42 -9.69
C ASP A 222 -12.93 -13.53 -10.05
N ILE A 223 -13.66 -14.04 -9.04
CA ILE A 223 -14.70 -15.06 -9.26
C ILE A 223 -15.87 -14.45 -10.05
N PRO A 224 -16.33 -15.10 -11.15
CA PRO A 224 -17.47 -14.64 -11.92
C PRO A 224 -18.76 -14.56 -11.10
N ARG A 225 -19.48 -13.44 -11.20
CA ARG A 225 -20.78 -13.23 -10.56
C ARG A 225 -21.85 -12.85 -11.59
N PRO A 226 -22.57 -13.80 -12.14
CA PRO A 226 -23.57 -13.53 -13.19
C PRO A 226 -24.83 -12.84 -12.68
N THR A 227 -25.17 -12.97 -11.39
CA THR A 227 -26.36 -12.40 -10.75
C THR A 227 -26.03 -11.93 -9.32
N PRO A 228 -26.82 -11.02 -8.72
CA PRO A 228 -26.70 -10.64 -7.33
C PRO A 228 -26.77 -11.84 -6.37
N VAL A 229 -25.82 -11.92 -5.44
CA VAL A 229 -25.69 -13.01 -4.46
C VAL A 229 -25.29 -12.48 -3.07
N LYS A 230 -25.82 -13.11 -2.02
CA LYS A 230 -25.49 -12.75 -0.62
C LYS A 230 -24.12 -13.31 -0.17
N ASN A 231 -23.73 -14.43 -0.73
CA ASN A 231 -22.43 -15.06 -0.48
C ASN A 231 -21.69 -15.19 -1.80
N TYR A 232 -20.46 -14.71 -1.79
CA TYR A 232 -19.59 -14.64 -2.96
C TYR A 232 -18.20 -15.08 -2.52
N SER A 233 -18.10 -16.35 -2.14
CA SER A 233 -16.86 -16.94 -1.63
C SER A 233 -16.48 -18.16 -2.47
N GLY A 234 -15.20 -18.39 -2.59
CA GLY A 234 -14.59 -19.48 -3.33
C GLY A 234 -13.25 -19.04 -3.91
N HIS A 235 -12.71 -19.85 -4.79
CA HIS A 235 -11.46 -19.60 -5.51
C HIS A 235 -11.65 -20.10 -6.94
N LEU A 236 -10.95 -19.48 -7.88
CA LEU A 236 -10.92 -19.93 -9.28
C LEU A 236 -10.25 -21.31 -9.40
N PHE A 237 -9.26 -21.56 -8.53
CA PHE A 237 -8.52 -22.81 -8.46
C PHE A 237 -8.01 -23.07 -7.03
N HIS A 238 -7.60 -24.31 -6.75
CA HIS A 238 -6.90 -24.65 -5.52
C HIS A 238 -5.39 -24.66 -5.76
N ALA A 239 -4.66 -23.88 -4.98
CA ALA A 239 -3.21 -23.94 -4.90
C ALA A 239 -2.82 -24.09 -3.42
N ASP A 240 -2.43 -25.31 -3.05
CA ASP A 240 -1.92 -25.59 -1.71
C ASP A 240 -0.40 -25.63 -1.76
N TYR A 241 0.24 -24.62 -1.20
CA TYR A 241 1.70 -24.60 -1.05
C TYR A 241 2.10 -24.06 0.33
N ASN A 242 3.08 -24.72 0.93
CA ASN A 242 3.67 -24.31 2.21
C ASN A 242 4.93 -23.47 2.01
N ASP A 243 5.49 -23.50 0.81
CA ASP A 243 6.70 -22.78 0.38
C ASP A 243 6.39 -22.03 -0.91
N ALA A 244 6.06 -20.76 -0.77
CA ALA A 244 5.74 -19.90 -1.91
C ALA A 244 6.96 -19.72 -2.83
N TYR A 245 8.17 -19.64 -2.28
CA TYR A 245 9.38 -19.49 -3.08
C TYR A 245 9.55 -20.69 -4.05
N GLN A 246 9.48 -21.91 -3.53
CA GLN A 246 9.62 -23.11 -4.36
C GLN A 246 8.44 -23.28 -5.32
N PHE A 247 7.21 -23.00 -4.85
CA PHE A 247 6.02 -23.09 -5.68
C PHE A 247 6.12 -22.21 -6.94
N PHE A 248 6.49 -20.95 -6.78
CA PHE A 248 6.60 -20.02 -7.93
C PHE A 248 7.83 -20.28 -8.80
N LEU A 249 8.91 -20.86 -8.25
CA LEU A 249 10.02 -21.39 -9.07
C LEU A 249 9.55 -22.53 -9.97
N ASP A 250 8.79 -23.46 -9.43
CA ASP A 250 8.26 -24.62 -10.17
C ASP A 250 7.19 -24.20 -11.18
N LEU A 251 6.39 -23.18 -10.87
CA LEU A 251 5.47 -22.56 -11.82
C LEU A 251 6.21 -22.02 -13.04
N GLY A 252 7.39 -21.42 -12.85
CA GLY A 252 8.22 -20.87 -13.90
C GLY A 252 7.65 -19.57 -14.52
N PRO A 253 7.67 -19.41 -15.86
CA PRO A 253 7.19 -18.19 -16.52
C PRO A 253 5.74 -17.83 -16.17
N LEU A 254 5.44 -16.52 -16.01
CA LEU A 254 4.12 -16.00 -15.62
C LEU A 254 2.96 -16.56 -16.43
N LYS A 255 3.14 -16.78 -17.74
CA LYS A 255 2.10 -17.37 -18.60
C LYS A 255 1.59 -18.72 -18.10
N ASN A 256 2.40 -19.46 -17.31
CA ASN A 256 2.03 -20.77 -16.76
C ASN A 256 0.94 -20.65 -15.69
N ALA A 257 0.73 -19.48 -15.10
CA ALA A 257 -0.42 -19.22 -14.23
C ALA A 257 -1.77 -19.41 -14.96
N ASN A 258 -1.80 -19.34 -16.29
CA ASN A 258 -2.97 -19.66 -17.10
C ASN A 258 -3.08 -21.14 -17.55
N ASN A 259 -2.22 -22.03 -17.03
CA ASN A 259 -2.38 -23.46 -17.26
C ASN A 259 -3.67 -24.02 -16.64
N PRO A 260 -4.18 -25.17 -17.10
CA PRO A 260 -5.46 -25.75 -16.63
C PRO A 260 -5.56 -26.00 -15.13
N GLY A 261 -4.45 -26.12 -14.41
CA GLY A 261 -4.42 -26.27 -12.94
C GLY A 261 -4.61 -24.98 -12.15
N TYR A 262 -4.54 -23.81 -12.82
CA TYR A 262 -4.59 -22.49 -12.20
C TYR A 262 -5.69 -21.63 -12.81
N PHE A 263 -5.41 -20.38 -13.20
CA PHE A 263 -6.44 -19.46 -13.74
C PHE A 263 -7.16 -20.01 -14.98
N ASN A 264 -6.49 -20.79 -15.81
CA ASN A 264 -7.06 -21.40 -17.01
C ASN A 264 -7.83 -20.39 -17.88
N ASN A 265 -7.30 -19.18 -18.01
CA ASN A 265 -7.89 -18.02 -18.67
C ASN A 265 -9.26 -17.56 -18.11
N LYS A 266 -9.64 -17.98 -16.91
CA LYS A 266 -10.90 -17.58 -16.26
C LYS A 266 -10.79 -16.28 -15.44
N GLY A 267 -9.59 -15.96 -14.94
CA GLY A 267 -9.32 -14.71 -14.23
C GLY A 267 -9.36 -13.53 -15.22
N LYS A 268 -10.37 -12.69 -15.12
CA LYS A 268 -10.51 -11.52 -15.99
C LYS A 268 -9.46 -10.45 -15.65
N ILE A 269 -9.32 -10.12 -14.36
CA ILE A 269 -8.38 -9.11 -13.87
C ILE A 269 -6.96 -9.56 -14.15
N TRP A 270 -6.63 -10.81 -13.78
CA TRP A 270 -5.32 -11.41 -14.10
C TRP A 270 -4.96 -11.27 -15.59
N ASN A 271 -5.90 -11.60 -16.49
CA ASN A 271 -5.65 -11.54 -17.92
C ASN A 271 -5.51 -10.09 -18.42
N GLU A 272 -6.25 -9.15 -17.85
CA GLU A 272 -6.13 -7.72 -18.16
C GLU A 272 -4.76 -7.19 -17.72
N TYR A 273 -4.25 -7.57 -16.54
CA TYR A 273 -2.91 -7.22 -16.06
C TYR A 273 -1.82 -7.80 -16.94
N MET A 274 -1.93 -9.08 -17.31
CA MET A 274 -0.96 -9.74 -18.21
C MET A 274 -0.94 -9.12 -19.60
N ALA A 275 -2.06 -8.60 -20.10
CA ALA A 275 -2.14 -7.87 -21.36
C ALA A 275 -1.56 -6.45 -21.26
N GLY A 276 -1.60 -5.83 -20.08
CA GLY A 276 -1.14 -4.48 -19.80
C GLY A 276 0.35 -4.38 -19.44
N SER A 277 1.25 -4.95 -20.23
CA SER A 277 2.68 -5.03 -19.93
C SER A 277 3.46 -3.70 -20.02
N THR A 278 2.80 -2.60 -20.40
CA THR A 278 3.34 -1.23 -20.45
C THR A 278 2.27 -0.24 -19.99
N TYR A 279 2.70 0.94 -19.53
CA TYR A 279 1.79 1.99 -19.07
C TYR A 279 1.05 2.61 -20.26
N THR A 280 -0.10 2.06 -20.57
CA THR A 280 -0.95 2.45 -21.69
C THR A 280 -2.36 2.78 -21.21
N GLY A 281 -3.27 3.10 -22.13
CA GLY A 281 -4.64 3.53 -21.81
C GLY A 281 -5.41 2.65 -20.82
N TYR A 282 -5.03 1.38 -20.64
CA TYR A 282 -5.60 0.53 -19.59
C TYR A 282 -5.29 1.05 -18.18
N TRP A 283 -3.99 1.29 -17.90
CA TRP A 283 -3.51 1.78 -16.60
C TRP A 283 -3.80 3.27 -16.40
N GLU A 284 -3.57 4.07 -17.46
CA GLU A 284 -3.82 5.52 -17.44
C GLU A 284 -5.27 5.84 -17.05
N ALA A 285 -6.24 5.12 -17.63
CA ALA A 285 -7.65 5.31 -17.35
C ALA A 285 -8.03 4.97 -15.90
N ARG A 286 -7.28 4.08 -15.24
CA ARG A 286 -7.53 3.63 -13.85
C ARG A 286 -6.85 4.50 -12.82
N ASN A 287 -5.93 5.36 -13.23
CA ASN A 287 -5.26 6.30 -12.35
C ASN A 287 -6.21 7.44 -11.96
N ILE A 288 -6.69 7.43 -10.71
CA ILE A 288 -7.64 8.44 -10.21
C ILE A 288 -6.99 9.82 -9.97
N ARG A 289 -5.67 9.89 -9.76
CA ARG A 289 -4.96 11.12 -9.36
C ARG A 289 -5.19 12.31 -10.28
N PRO A 290 -5.17 12.19 -11.64
CA PRO A 290 -5.45 13.30 -12.55
C PRO A 290 -6.85 13.90 -12.40
N HIS A 291 -7.77 13.19 -11.76
CA HIS A 291 -9.16 13.59 -11.58
C HIS A 291 -9.43 14.26 -10.21
N LEU A 292 -8.47 14.30 -9.29
CA LEU A 292 -8.58 14.94 -7.99
C LEU A 292 -8.44 16.47 -8.11
N LYS A 293 -9.33 17.06 -8.89
CA LYS A 293 -9.40 18.51 -9.18
C LYS A 293 -10.65 19.11 -8.57
N ASN A 294 -10.54 20.36 -8.10
CA ASN A 294 -11.66 21.08 -7.49
C ASN A 294 -12.34 20.28 -6.37
N VAL A 295 -11.53 19.57 -5.58
CA VAL A 295 -11.98 18.80 -4.42
C VAL A 295 -12.59 19.76 -3.40
N ARG A 296 -13.86 19.55 -3.05
CA ARG A 296 -14.59 20.42 -2.11
C ARG A 296 -14.71 19.84 -0.71
N PRO A 297 -14.92 18.52 -0.53
CA PRO A 297 -14.91 17.92 0.79
C PRO A 297 -13.54 18.06 1.44
N ALA A 298 -13.49 18.22 2.75
CA ALA A 298 -12.24 18.05 3.50
C ALA A 298 -11.75 16.60 3.39
N THR A 299 -10.44 16.39 3.43
CA THR A 299 -9.86 15.06 3.28
C THR A 299 -8.93 14.69 4.43
N LEU A 300 -8.98 13.44 4.87
CA LEU A 300 -8.02 12.82 5.79
C LEU A 300 -7.46 11.57 5.15
N ILE A 301 -6.27 11.70 4.56
CA ILE A 301 -5.56 10.57 3.96
C ILE A 301 -4.83 9.80 5.06
N VAL A 302 -4.99 8.47 5.08
CA VAL A 302 -4.36 7.61 6.09
C VAL A 302 -3.47 6.58 5.40
N GLY A 303 -2.26 6.36 5.94
CA GLY A 303 -1.37 5.32 5.42
C GLY A 303 -0.41 4.77 6.46
N GLY A 304 0.21 3.65 6.10
CA GLY A 304 1.16 2.93 6.94
C GLY A 304 2.58 2.94 6.39
N TRP A 305 3.59 3.18 7.26
CA TRP A 305 5.00 3.06 6.85
C TRP A 305 5.42 1.62 6.53
N PHE A 306 4.67 0.64 7.00
CA PHE A 306 4.89 -0.79 6.75
C PHE A 306 3.77 -1.40 5.90
N ASP A 307 3.04 -0.55 5.18
CA ASP A 307 2.09 -0.98 4.17
C ASP A 307 2.84 -1.51 2.94
N ALA A 308 2.58 -2.76 2.59
CA ALA A 308 3.21 -3.45 1.48
C ALA A 308 2.37 -3.40 0.19
N GLU A 309 1.19 -2.76 0.27
CA GLU A 309 0.19 -2.67 -0.79
C GLU A 309 0.07 -1.22 -1.28
N ASP A 310 -0.61 -0.35 -0.50
CA ASP A 310 -1.08 0.96 -0.97
C ASP A 310 -0.45 2.16 -0.23
N MET A 311 0.82 2.06 0.19
CA MET A 311 1.53 3.23 0.73
C MET A 311 1.67 4.34 -0.31
N PHE A 312 1.97 3.97 -1.55
CA PHE A 312 2.09 4.90 -2.67
C PHE A 312 0.78 5.68 -2.86
N GLY A 313 -0.35 4.98 -2.88
CA GLY A 313 -1.67 5.59 -3.03
C GLY A 313 -1.98 6.61 -1.95
N SER A 314 -1.65 6.34 -0.69
CA SER A 314 -1.81 7.29 0.40
C SER A 314 -1.02 8.58 0.15
N LEU A 315 0.28 8.46 -0.13
CA LEU A 315 1.18 9.60 -0.34
C LEU A 315 0.82 10.37 -1.63
N ARG A 316 0.44 9.67 -2.70
CA ARG A 316 0.14 10.29 -4.00
C ARG A 316 -1.26 10.90 -4.05
N THR A 317 -2.24 10.38 -3.29
CA THR A 317 -3.56 11.01 -3.16
C THR A 317 -3.44 12.37 -2.47
N TYR A 318 -2.72 12.43 -1.34
CA TYR A 318 -2.44 13.69 -0.66
C TYR A 318 -1.75 14.68 -1.61
N GLU A 319 -0.63 14.28 -2.22
CA GLU A 319 0.13 15.12 -3.16
C GLU A 319 -0.72 15.63 -4.33
N ALA A 320 -1.56 14.77 -4.92
CA ALA A 320 -2.41 15.14 -6.05
C ALA A 320 -3.45 16.19 -5.68
N ILE A 321 -4.04 16.09 -4.48
CA ILE A 321 -5.00 17.09 -3.98
C ILE A 321 -4.28 18.41 -3.72
N GLU A 322 -3.14 18.40 -3.04
CA GLU A 322 -2.33 19.61 -2.79
C GLU A 322 -1.97 20.35 -4.09
N GLN A 323 -1.55 19.62 -5.11
CA GLN A 323 -1.14 20.20 -6.39
C GLN A 323 -2.32 20.73 -7.22
N GLN A 324 -3.47 20.07 -7.17
CA GLN A 324 -4.60 20.38 -8.06
C GLN A 324 -5.70 21.17 -7.38
N THR A 325 -5.74 21.19 -6.04
CA THR A 325 -6.71 21.93 -5.23
C THR A 325 -6.05 22.50 -3.97
N PRO A 326 -5.09 23.43 -4.10
CA PRO A 326 -4.22 23.87 -3.00
C PRO A 326 -4.93 24.61 -1.86
N ASN A 327 -6.22 24.90 -1.98
CA ASN A 327 -7.06 25.50 -0.92
C ASN A 327 -8.02 24.48 -0.29
N ASN A 328 -7.87 23.19 -0.58
CA ASN A 328 -8.64 22.15 0.08
C ASN A 328 -8.12 21.97 1.52
N ASP A 329 -9.01 21.66 2.43
CA ASP A 329 -8.64 21.27 3.78
C ASP A 329 -8.24 19.78 3.74
N ASN A 330 -6.97 19.54 3.43
CA ASN A 330 -6.41 18.24 3.09
C ASN A 330 -5.36 17.82 4.12
N HIS A 331 -5.61 16.75 4.82
CA HIS A 331 -4.77 16.22 5.87
C HIS A 331 -4.17 14.87 5.53
N ILE A 332 -2.98 14.58 6.04
CA ILE A 332 -2.36 13.25 5.96
C ILE A 332 -1.91 12.75 7.33
N ILE A 333 -2.18 11.49 7.63
CA ILE A 333 -1.62 10.80 8.79
C ILE A 333 -0.92 9.52 8.36
N MET A 334 0.39 9.42 8.69
CA MET A 334 1.22 8.25 8.39
C MET A 334 1.76 7.64 9.69
N GLY A 335 1.35 6.44 10.00
CA GLY A 335 1.78 5.71 11.20
C GLY A 335 2.63 4.47 10.88
N PRO A 336 3.17 3.79 11.91
CA PRO A 336 4.01 2.61 11.72
C PRO A 336 3.15 1.34 11.54
N TRP A 337 2.20 1.38 10.62
CA TRP A 337 1.21 0.34 10.37
C TRP A 337 1.54 -0.46 9.11
N THR A 338 1.12 -1.72 9.12
CA THR A 338 0.87 -2.49 7.90
C THR A 338 -0.47 -2.07 7.31
N HIS A 339 -0.83 -2.63 6.16
CA HIS A 339 -2.10 -2.39 5.49
C HIS A 339 -3.29 -2.55 6.45
N GLY A 340 -4.06 -1.47 6.67
CA GLY A 340 -5.21 -1.45 7.58
C GLY A 340 -4.90 -1.56 9.08
N GLY A 341 -3.63 -1.55 9.49
CA GLY A 341 -3.24 -1.76 10.90
C GLY A 341 -3.82 -0.74 11.88
N TRP A 342 -4.15 0.46 11.42
CA TRP A 342 -4.78 1.52 12.22
C TRP A 342 -6.24 1.23 12.61
N ALA A 343 -6.94 0.39 11.86
CA ALA A 343 -8.33 0.03 12.16
C ALA A 343 -8.46 -0.91 13.36
N GLY A 344 -7.36 -1.53 13.80
CA GLY A 344 -7.33 -2.40 14.97
C GLY A 344 -7.34 -1.66 16.30
N GLY A 345 -7.58 -2.40 17.40
CA GLY A 345 -7.62 -1.83 18.75
C GLY A 345 -6.25 -1.62 19.41
N ASN A 346 -5.20 -2.29 18.94
CA ASN A 346 -3.88 -2.26 19.57
C ASN A 346 -2.75 -2.41 18.54
N TRP A 347 -1.85 -1.42 18.53
CA TRP A 347 -0.66 -1.41 17.67
C TRP A 347 0.55 -0.90 18.47
N THR A 348 1.06 -1.75 19.37
CA THR A 348 2.20 -1.42 20.24
C THR A 348 3.52 -1.95 19.71
N ARG A 349 3.47 -2.96 18.81
CA ARG A 349 4.64 -3.66 18.26
C ARG A 349 4.40 -4.08 16.82
N PHE A 350 5.52 -4.17 16.06
CA PHE A 350 5.55 -4.84 14.76
C PHE A 350 6.93 -5.46 14.52
N GLY A 351 6.98 -6.77 14.29
CA GLY A 351 8.26 -7.51 14.26
C GLY A 351 9.06 -7.28 15.55
N ILE A 352 10.31 -6.87 15.39
CA ILE A 352 11.19 -6.52 16.53
C ILE A 352 10.92 -5.12 17.10
N LEU A 353 10.12 -4.30 16.43
CA LEU A 353 9.89 -2.92 16.82
C LEU A 353 8.88 -2.84 17.95
N ASP A 354 9.25 -2.13 19.01
CA ASP A 354 8.39 -1.73 20.11
C ASP A 354 8.22 -0.21 20.06
N PHE A 355 6.99 0.24 19.93
CA PHE A 355 6.70 1.67 19.80
C PHE A 355 6.57 2.38 21.16
N GLY A 356 6.56 1.63 22.28
CA GLY A 356 6.44 2.17 23.63
C GLY A 356 5.07 2.77 23.97
N GLN A 357 4.12 2.71 23.04
CA GLN A 357 2.77 3.24 23.15
C GLN A 357 1.83 2.48 22.21
N ASN A 358 0.52 2.55 22.46
CA ASN A 358 -0.47 2.13 21.45
C ASN A 358 -0.65 3.26 20.43
N VAL A 359 -0.10 3.09 19.24
CA VAL A 359 -0.12 4.12 18.20
C VAL A 359 -1.54 4.39 17.70
N ASN A 360 -2.43 3.40 17.77
CA ASN A 360 -3.83 3.55 17.34
C ASN A 360 -4.65 4.49 18.22
N ASP A 361 -4.26 4.69 19.49
CA ASP A 361 -4.99 5.62 20.37
C ASP A 361 -4.95 7.05 19.83
N TYR A 362 -3.80 7.50 19.30
CA TYR A 362 -3.69 8.81 18.67
C TYR A 362 -4.51 8.88 17.38
N TYR A 363 -4.41 7.86 16.54
CA TYR A 363 -5.18 7.82 15.30
C TYR A 363 -6.69 7.89 15.53
N HIS A 364 -7.23 7.09 16.44
CA HIS A 364 -8.68 7.09 16.73
C HIS A 364 -9.17 8.44 17.26
N GLN A 365 -8.33 9.18 18.00
CA GLN A 365 -8.66 10.55 18.42
C GLN A 365 -8.71 11.49 17.20
N VAL A 366 -7.72 11.42 16.30
CA VAL A 366 -7.66 12.23 15.08
C VAL A 366 -8.86 11.90 14.18
N GLU A 367 -9.13 10.63 13.93
CA GLU A 367 -10.25 10.19 13.10
C GLU A 367 -11.60 10.67 13.63
N THR A 368 -11.83 10.51 14.93
CA THR A 368 -13.05 11.00 15.58
C THR A 368 -13.16 12.52 15.49
N ALA A 369 -12.08 13.25 15.77
CA ALA A 369 -12.06 14.71 15.69
C ALA A 369 -12.36 15.19 14.26
N PHE A 370 -11.81 14.53 13.24
CA PHE A 370 -12.05 14.84 11.85
C PHE A 370 -13.55 14.75 11.49
N TYR A 371 -14.17 13.61 11.73
CA TYR A 371 -15.59 13.46 11.39
C TYR A 371 -16.47 14.38 12.20
N ASN A 372 -16.20 14.56 13.51
CA ASN A 372 -16.99 15.46 14.34
C ASN A 372 -16.90 16.92 13.87
N HIS A 373 -15.71 17.37 13.45
CA HIS A 373 -15.52 18.72 12.95
C HIS A 373 -16.39 19.03 11.72
N TYR A 374 -16.40 18.13 10.73
CA TYR A 374 -17.10 18.38 9.46
C TYR A 374 -18.57 17.92 9.46
N LEU A 375 -18.95 17.00 10.30
CA LEU A 375 -20.26 16.37 10.24
C LEU A 375 -21.21 16.80 11.37
N LEU A 376 -20.69 17.29 12.48
CA LEU A 376 -21.48 17.84 13.57
C LEU A 376 -21.40 19.38 13.59
N PRO A 377 -22.38 20.09 14.16
CA PRO A 377 -22.35 21.54 14.34
C PRO A 377 -21.49 21.91 15.56
N THR A 378 -20.17 21.64 15.50
CA THR A 378 -19.24 21.89 16.61
C THR A 378 -18.15 22.88 16.21
N ASP A 379 -17.71 23.73 17.15
CA ASP A 379 -16.54 24.63 17.02
C ASP A 379 -15.25 23.88 17.46
N SER A 380 -14.97 22.71 16.91
CA SER A 380 -13.72 22.01 17.19
C SER A 380 -12.55 22.64 16.43
N ALA A 381 -11.37 22.63 17.03
CA ALA A 381 -10.14 23.07 16.32
C ALA A 381 -9.86 22.14 15.13
N GLY A 382 -9.36 22.71 14.03
CA GLY A 382 -8.89 21.94 12.86
C GLY A 382 -7.71 21.03 13.23
N LEU A 383 -7.48 20.03 12.36
CA LEU A 383 -6.34 19.13 12.50
C LEU A 383 -5.05 19.78 11.95
N PRO A 384 -3.86 19.34 12.41
CA PRO A 384 -2.61 19.64 11.70
C PRO A 384 -2.66 19.07 10.27
N GLU A 385 -1.97 19.69 9.35
CA GLU A 385 -1.95 19.26 7.95
C GLU A 385 -1.32 17.89 7.78
N ALA A 386 -0.14 17.66 8.36
CA ALA A 386 0.53 16.37 8.31
C ALA A 386 0.87 15.86 9.73
N MET A 387 0.41 14.66 10.05
CA MET A 387 0.63 13.96 11.32
C MET A 387 1.42 12.69 11.05
N ILE A 388 2.70 12.71 11.38
CA ILE A 388 3.69 11.74 10.92
C ILE A 388 4.34 11.04 12.09
N PHE A 389 4.29 9.70 12.12
CA PHE A 389 5.03 8.92 13.09
C PHE A 389 6.47 8.72 12.63
N GLU A 390 7.42 9.30 13.37
CA GLU A 390 8.85 9.15 13.14
C GLU A 390 9.33 7.86 13.79
N THR A 391 9.68 6.85 12.97
CA THR A 391 10.29 5.60 13.44
C THR A 391 11.73 5.84 13.89
N GLY A 392 12.24 5.00 14.82
CA GLY A 392 13.56 5.21 15.44
C GLY A 392 13.51 6.09 16.69
N THR A 393 12.79 7.20 16.68
CA THR A 393 12.44 7.95 17.90
C THR A 393 11.09 7.52 18.48
N ASN A 394 10.23 6.92 17.66
CA ASN A 394 8.88 6.46 17.99
C ASN A 394 7.98 7.59 18.52
N LYS A 395 7.99 8.72 17.81
CA LYS A 395 7.21 9.92 18.19
C LYS A 395 6.36 10.41 17.04
N TRP A 396 5.17 10.88 17.36
CA TRP A 396 4.36 11.67 16.46
C TRP A 396 4.98 13.06 16.27
N LYS A 397 5.03 13.51 15.02
CA LYS A 397 5.44 14.85 14.58
C LYS A 397 4.33 15.47 13.76
N THR A 398 4.23 16.77 13.77
CA THR A 398 3.32 17.53 12.91
C THR A 398 4.12 18.45 12.00
N TYR A 399 3.64 18.62 10.78
CA TYR A 399 4.24 19.49 9.78
C TYR A 399 3.14 20.30 9.09
N ASP A 400 3.50 21.51 8.63
CA ASP A 400 2.58 22.40 7.89
C ASP A 400 2.43 21.99 6.41
N THR A 401 3.19 21.01 5.95
CA THR A 401 3.13 20.42 4.61
C THR A 401 3.88 19.09 4.60
N TRP A 402 3.49 18.19 3.70
CA TRP A 402 4.19 16.93 3.50
C TRP A 402 4.66 16.77 2.05
N PRO A 403 5.92 16.37 1.76
CA PRO A 403 7.03 16.33 2.72
C PRO A 403 7.42 17.70 3.27
N PRO A 404 8.11 17.78 4.46
CA PRO A 404 8.51 19.06 5.04
C PRO A 404 9.51 19.78 4.15
N LYS A 405 9.33 21.10 4.00
CA LYS A 405 10.19 21.94 3.16
C LYS A 405 11.59 22.17 3.75
N GLU A 406 11.73 21.94 5.05
CA GLU A 406 12.97 22.12 5.81
C GLU A 406 13.97 20.98 5.57
N ALA A 407 13.52 19.86 5.01
CA ALA A 407 14.41 18.75 4.69
C ALA A 407 15.42 19.13 3.60
N THR A 408 16.69 18.90 3.89
CA THR A 408 17.80 19.20 2.97
C THR A 408 18.37 17.93 2.35
N PRO A 409 18.75 17.92 1.05
CA PRO A 409 19.24 16.71 0.39
C PRO A 409 20.66 16.36 0.87
N LEU A 410 20.84 15.14 1.35
CA LEU A 410 22.13 14.50 1.60
C LEU A 410 22.35 13.43 0.53
N LYS A 411 23.31 13.63 -0.38
CA LYS A 411 23.71 12.62 -1.34
C LYS A 411 24.78 11.71 -0.71
N LEU A 412 24.51 10.39 -0.72
CA LEU A 412 25.48 9.35 -0.34
C LEU A 412 25.89 8.61 -1.60
N LEU A 413 27.21 8.50 -1.84
CA LEU A 413 27.79 7.85 -3.01
C LEU A 413 28.32 6.46 -2.66
N LEU A 414 28.07 5.52 -3.55
CA LEU A 414 28.69 4.20 -3.52
C LEU A 414 30.19 4.35 -3.81
N GLN A 415 31.01 3.60 -3.08
CA GLN A 415 32.45 3.65 -3.18
C GLN A 415 33.04 2.23 -3.19
N PRO A 416 34.25 2.04 -3.71
CA PRO A 416 34.97 0.76 -3.60
C PRO A 416 34.99 0.23 -2.17
N ASN A 417 35.12 -1.09 -2.03
CA ASN A 417 35.15 -1.80 -0.76
C ASN A 417 33.86 -1.65 0.07
N SER A 418 32.69 -1.67 -0.60
CA SER A 418 31.36 -1.65 0.02
C SER A 418 31.10 -0.45 0.93
N ARG A 419 31.67 0.72 0.58
CA ARG A 419 31.53 1.93 1.37
C ARG A 419 30.46 2.85 0.81
N LEU A 420 29.81 3.59 1.72
CA LEU A 420 28.87 4.64 1.41
C LEU A 420 29.36 5.94 2.05
N THR A 421 29.55 7.01 1.26
CA THR A 421 30.14 8.26 1.74
C THR A 421 29.40 9.49 1.23
N SER A 422 29.37 10.55 2.04
CA SER A 422 28.94 11.87 1.56
C SER A 422 30.09 12.60 0.85
N PRO A 423 29.84 13.35 -0.24
CA PRO A 423 30.85 14.19 -0.87
C PRO A 423 31.52 15.19 0.08
N SER A 424 30.77 15.72 1.05
CA SER A 424 31.28 16.65 2.08
C SER A 424 32.22 15.98 3.09
N THR A 425 32.12 14.68 3.28
CA THR A 425 32.99 13.90 4.19
C THR A 425 34.17 13.24 3.47
N ALA A 426 34.12 13.16 2.15
CA ALA A 426 35.21 12.60 1.33
C ALA A 426 36.51 13.41 1.46
N SER A 427 36.42 14.70 1.79
CA SER A 427 37.60 15.59 2.00
C SER A 427 38.34 15.35 3.34
N ALA A 428 37.72 14.70 4.31
CA ALA A 428 38.33 14.40 5.63
C ALA A 428 38.96 13.00 5.72
N TYR A 429 38.90 12.20 4.66
CA TYR A 429 39.44 10.86 4.62
C TYR A 429 40.77 10.84 3.90
N THR A 430 41.84 10.59 4.64
CA THR A 430 43.12 10.16 4.08
C THR A 430 42.98 8.68 3.73
N PRO A 431 43.02 8.26 2.44
CA PRO A 431 43.01 6.85 2.11
C PRO A 431 44.21 6.18 2.75
N PRO A 432 44.10 4.93 3.26
CA PRO A 432 45.26 4.13 3.53
C PRO A 432 46.10 4.07 2.25
N SER A 433 47.41 4.06 2.40
CA SER A 433 48.42 4.02 1.34
C SER A 433 47.95 3.21 0.13
N PRO A 434 48.17 3.67 -1.11
CA PRO A 434 47.64 3.02 -2.29
C PRO A 434 48.21 1.59 -2.39
N GLU A 435 47.39 0.60 -2.02
CA GLU A 435 47.57 -0.74 -2.55
C GLU A 435 47.20 -0.66 -4.02
N THR A 436 48.19 -0.84 -4.85
CA THR A 436 48.23 -0.63 -6.29
C THR A 436 47.50 -1.71 -7.08
N THR A 437 46.19 -1.80 -6.91
CA THR A 437 45.30 -2.35 -7.94
C THR A 437 44.20 -1.33 -8.18
N ALA A 438 44.25 -0.67 -9.32
CA ALA A 438 43.20 0.24 -9.75
C ALA A 438 41.87 -0.53 -9.65
N SER A 439 40.95 -0.10 -8.78
CA SER A 439 39.60 -0.63 -8.73
C SER A 439 38.98 -0.49 -10.13
N PRO A 440 38.29 -1.50 -10.67
CA PRO A 440 37.71 -1.45 -12.01
C PRO A 440 36.64 -0.36 -12.19
N GLY A 441 36.30 0.39 -11.14
CA GLY A 441 35.30 1.44 -11.16
C GLY A 441 33.86 0.93 -11.03
N TYR A 442 33.71 -0.36 -10.82
CA TYR A 442 32.43 -1.04 -10.59
C TYR A 442 32.59 -2.25 -9.68
N ASP A 443 31.51 -2.66 -9.04
CA ASP A 443 31.33 -3.97 -8.43
C ASP A 443 30.38 -4.81 -9.29
N GLU A 444 30.63 -6.15 -9.38
CA GLU A 444 29.81 -7.01 -10.23
C GLU A 444 29.27 -8.23 -9.49
N TYR A 445 28.10 -8.70 -9.91
CA TYR A 445 27.50 -9.96 -9.46
C TYR A 445 26.75 -10.65 -10.59
N VAL A 446 26.47 -11.95 -10.40
CA VAL A 446 25.68 -12.73 -11.36
C VAL A 446 24.26 -12.82 -10.81
N SER A 447 23.29 -12.31 -11.59
CA SER A 447 21.86 -12.54 -11.36
C SER A 447 21.44 -13.81 -12.10
N ASP A 448 20.89 -14.76 -11.35
CA ASP A 448 20.46 -16.07 -11.88
C ASP A 448 18.96 -16.27 -11.60
N PRO A 449 18.09 -16.22 -12.64
CA PRO A 449 16.66 -16.47 -12.48
C PRO A 449 16.30 -17.84 -11.90
N ALA A 450 17.20 -18.82 -11.94
CA ALA A 450 16.98 -20.13 -11.31
C ALA A 450 17.26 -20.13 -9.79
N HIS A 451 17.93 -19.10 -9.26
CA HIS A 451 18.30 -18.98 -7.85
C HIS A 451 18.08 -17.54 -7.34
N PRO A 452 16.86 -16.97 -7.51
CA PRO A 452 16.61 -15.57 -7.19
C PRO A 452 16.81 -15.27 -5.69
N VAL A 453 17.07 -14.01 -5.36
CA VAL A 453 17.12 -13.54 -3.97
C VAL A 453 15.72 -13.59 -3.40
N PRO A 454 15.47 -14.32 -2.28
CA PRO A 454 14.17 -14.33 -1.64
C PRO A 454 13.81 -12.96 -1.05
N TYR A 455 12.52 -12.65 -0.95
CA TYR A 455 12.07 -11.38 -0.39
C TYR A 455 12.20 -11.34 1.14
N ILE A 456 12.16 -12.50 1.77
CA ILE A 456 12.29 -12.73 3.21
C ILE A 456 13.06 -14.03 3.45
N ASP A 457 13.68 -14.17 4.61
CA ASP A 457 14.35 -15.40 5.04
C ASP A 457 13.33 -16.46 5.51
N GLY A 458 13.62 -17.73 5.25
CA GLY A 458 12.81 -18.86 5.69
C GLY A 458 11.76 -19.32 4.67
N ILE A 459 10.85 -20.17 5.13
CA ILE A 459 9.77 -20.77 4.34
C ILE A 459 8.44 -20.12 4.71
N HIS A 460 7.74 -19.59 3.72
CA HIS A 460 6.48 -18.89 3.90
C HIS A 460 5.46 -19.39 2.88
N SER A 461 4.22 -19.60 3.33
CA SER A 461 3.10 -20.02 2.46
C SER A 461 2.38 -18.85 1.77
N GLY A 462 2.76 -17.61 2.02
CA GLY A 462 2.20 -16.39 1.48
C GLY A 462 3.04 -15.20 1.90
N ARG A 463 2.62 -13.98 1.62
CA ARG A 463 3.35 -12.78 2.05
C ARG A 463 3.36 -12.64 3.57
N ASP A 464 4.55 -12.59 4.16
CA ASP A 464 4.73 -12.18 5.54
C ASP A 464 5.05 -10.68 5.59
N ASN A 465 4.14 -9.87 6.11
CA ASN A 465 4.30 -8.42 6.19
C ASN A 465 5.53 -7.98 7.00
N GLN A 466 6.09 -8.85 7.84
CA GLN A 466 7.29 -8.52 8.61
C GLN A 466 8.54 -8.35 7.72
N TYR A 467 8.51 -8.79 6.45
CA TYR A 467 9.65 -8.60 5.53
C TYR A 467 10.12 -7.14 5.48
N ILE A 468 9.21 -6.20 5.69
CA ILE A 468 9.43 -4.74 5.61
C ILE A 468 10.29 -4.20 6.78
N VAL A 469 10.47 -4.97 7.85
CA VAL A 469 11.30 -4.62 9.03
C VAL A 469 12.30 -5.70 9.39
N THR A 470 12.36 -6.79 8.62
CA THR A 470 13.17 -7.96 8.95
C THR A 470 14.66 -7.73 8.71
N ASP A 471 15.48 -8.58 9.33
CA ASP A 471 16.93 -8.58 9.22
C ASP A 471 17.38 -8.92 7.80
N GLN A 472 18.13 -8.04 7.16
CA GLN A 472 18.58 -8.21 5.78
C GLN A 472 19.94 -8.93 5.66
N ARG A 473 20.51 -9.47 6.76
CA ARG A 473 21.77 -10.21 6.72
C ARG A 473 21.70 -11.45 5.83
N PHE A 474 20.54 -12.11 5.74
CA PHE A 474 20.36 -13.26 4.84
C PHE A 474 20.64 -12.89 3.37
N ALA A 475 20.23 -11.69 2.95
CA ALA A 475 20.49 -11.18 1.61
C ALA A 475 21.91 -10.63 1.48
N ALA A 476 22.38 -9.85 2.47
CA ALA A 476 23.72 -9.23 2.44
C ALA A 476 24.87 -10.23 2.30
N GLN A 477 24.69 -11.48 2.75
CA GLN A 477 25.70 -12.54 2.68
C GLN A 477 25.75 -13.26 1.32
N ARG A 478 24.79 -13.00 0.43
CA ARG A 478 24.74 -13.62 -0.90
C ARG A 478 25.72 -12.97 -1.87
N SER A 479 26.27 -13.79 -2.76
CA SER A 479 27.19 -13.30 -3.81
C SER A 479 26.51 -12.49 -4.90
N ASP A 480 25.18 -12.57 -5.01
CA ASP A 480 24.33 -11.85 -5.97
C ASP A 480 23.65 -10.59 -5.37
N VAL A 481 24.13 -10.13 -4.21
CA VAL A 481 23.74 -8.89 -3.55
C VAL A 481 24.96 -8.01 -3.31
N ARG A 482 24.82 -6.71 -3.51
CA ARG A 482 25.84 -5.72 -3.15
C ARG A 482 25.34 -4.82 -2.04
N ALA A 483 26.12 -4.70 -0.97
CA ALA A 483 25.81 -3.89 0.20
C ALA A 483 26.89 -2.83 0.41
N TYR A 484 26.46 -1.57 0.55
CA TYR A 484 27.34 -0.43 0.81
C TYR A 484 26.89 0.25 2.10
N GLN A 485 27.83 0.56 3.01
CA GLN A 485 27.47 1.14 4.29
C GLN A 485 28.37 2.31 4.70
N THR A 486 27.82 3.20 5.52
CA THR A 486 28.58 4.26 6.18
C THR A 486 29.39 3.69 7.36
N GLY A 487 30.31 4.50 7.89
CA GLY A 487 30.79 4.31 9.27
C GLY A 487 29.65 4.54 10.28
N PRO A 488 29.88 4.22 11.58
CA PRO A 488 28.93 4.53 12.63
C PRO A 488 28.62 6.03 12.70
N LEU A 489 27.34 6.38 12.80
CA LEU A 489 26.89 7.77 12.90
C LEU A 489 27.38 8.40 14.22
N SER A 490 27.91 9.62 14.16
CA SER A 490 28.38 10.37 15.34
C SER A 490 27.23 11.03 16.12
N ALA A 491 26.08 11.22 15.49
CA ALA A 491 24.85 11.78 16.05
C ALA A 491 23.64 11.11 15.39
N ASP A 492 22.45 11.29 15.96
CA ASP A 492 21.19 10.92 15.32
C ASP A 492 21.04 11.63 13.98
N LEU A 493 20.50 10.94 12.97
CA LEU A 493 20.21 11.48 11.64
C LEU A 493 18.78 11.13 11.24
N THR A 494 17.94 12.15 11.17
CA THR A 494 16.53 11.98 10.76
C THR A 494 16.38 12.21 9.27
N VAL A 495 15.83 11.22 8.57
CA VAL A 495 15.46 11.28 7.15
C VAL A 495 13.95 11.36 7.04
N THR A 496 13.44 12.42 6.42
CA THR A 496 12.00 12.68 6.33
C THR A 496 11.63 13.19 4.94
N GLY A 497 10.96 12.35 4.17
CA GLY A 497 10.56 12.64 2.79
C GLY A 497 10.97 11.57 1.80
N ARG A 498 10.94 11.91 0.50
CA ARG A 498 11.14 11.01 -0.64
C ARG A 498 12.59 10.66 -0.86
N LEU A 499 12.88 9.38 -0.99
CA LEU A 499 14.21 8.87 -1.33
C LEU A 499 14.41 8.85 -2.84
N ARG A 500 15.65 9.10 -3.29
CA ARG A 500 16.01 9.05 -4.72
C ARG A 500 17.33 8.32 -4.93
N PRO A 501 17.29 7.02 -5.30
CA PRO A 501 18.45 6.34 -5.86
C PRO A 501 18.75 6.85 -7.27
N ASP A 502 20.04 6.83 -7.59
CA ASP A 502 20.62 7.21 -8.87
C ASP A 502 21.78 6.24 -9.12
N ILE A 503 21.47 5.14 -9.81
CA ILE A 503 22.36 3.98 -9.93
C ILE A 503 22.75 3.76 -11.38
N TRP A 504 24.03 3.83 -11.66
CA TRP A 504 24.60 3.43 -12.93
C TRP A 504 24.86 1.94 -12.96
N LEU A 505 24.18 1.22 -13.84
CA LEU A 505 24.37 -0.21 -13.99
C LEU A 505 24.63 -0.60 -15.46
N SER A 506 25.31 -1.72 -15.65
CA SER A 506 25.34 -2.41 -16.94
C SER A 506 25.09 -3.90 -16.72
N THR A 507 24.57 -4.56 -17.74
CA THR A 507 24.26 -6.00 -17.73
C THR A 507 24.84 -6.67 -18.98
N THR A 508 25.18 -7.93 -18.90
CA THR A 508 25.48 -8.75 -20.09
C THR A 508 24.21 -9.18 -20.83
N GLY A 509 23.04 -9.04 -20.19
CA GLY A 509 21.72 -9.20 -20.81
C GLY A 509 21.23 -7.94 -21.50
N SER A 510 19.92 -7.90 -21.82
CA SER A 510 19.27 -6.74 -22.46
C SER A 510 18.11 -6.15 -21.64
N ASP A 511 17.84 -6.69 -20.44
CA ASP A 511 16.98 -6.13 -19.41
C ASP A 511 17.50 -6.55 -18.02
N ALA A 512 17.02 -5.91 -16.96
CA ALA A 512 17.30 -6.27 -15.58
C ALA A 512 16.26 -5.62 -14.66
N ASP A 513 16.08 -6.14 -13.46
CA ASP A 513 15.45 -5.42 -12.37
C ASP A 513 16.52 -4.89 -11.41
N LEU A 514 16.26 -3.74 -10.83
CA LEU A 514 17.06 -3.13 -9.78
C LEU A 514 16.20 -2.97 -8.53
N ILE A 515 16.54 -3.71 -7.47
CA ILE A 515 15.95 -3.55 -6.14
C ILE A 515 16.93 -2.75 -5.29
N VAL A 516 16.46 -1.64 -4.74
CA VAL A 516 17.21 -0.77 -3.82
C VAL A 516 16.60 -0.86 -2.45
N LYS A 517 17.42 -1.21 -1.44
CA LYS A 517 17.00 -1.27 -0.04
C LYS A 517 17.79 -0.28 0.80
N LEU A 518 17.09 0.58 1.53
CA LEU A 518 17.66 1.41 2.59
C LEU A 518 17.50 0.69 3.92
N ILE A 519 18.61 0.53 4.66
CA ILE A 519 18.70 -0.33 5.83
C ILE A 519 19.33 0.45 6.98
N ASP A 520 18.75 0.31 8.16
CA ASP A 520 19.31 0.76 9.44
C ASP A 520 20.09 -0.38 10.09
N VAL A 521 21.42 -0.27 10.08
CA VAL A 521 22.31 -1.28 10.69
C VAL A 521 22.56 -0.90 12.13
N TYR A 522 22.11 -1.76 13.03
CA TYR A 522 22.26 -1.57 14.47
C TYR A 522 23.73 -1.75 14.91
N PRO A 523 24.14 -1.15 16.02
CA PRO A 523 25.48 -1.37 16.57
C PRO A 523 25.77 -2.85 16.84
N ASP A 524 27.03 -3.22 16.83
CA ASP A 524 27.49 -4.60 17.10
C ASP A 524 27.31 -5.03 18.58
N THR A 525 26.71 -4.14 19.40
CA THR A 525 26.44 -4.35 20.82
C THR A 525 24.97 -3.98 21.10
N GLY A 526 24.40 -4.50 22.21
CA GLY A 526 23.01 -4.20 22.58
C GLY A 526 22.07 -5.39 22.36
N SER A 527 20.77 -5.13 22.28
CA SER A 527 19.73 -6.17 22.22
C SER A 527 19.63 -6.90 20.88
N ASN A 528 20.02 -6.25 19.79
CA ASN A 528 19.97 -6.80 18.43
C ASN A 528 21.28 -6.49 17.70
N PRO A 529 22.43 -7.09 18.09
CA PRO A 529 23.74 -6.71 17.58
C PRO A 529 23.85 -6.97 16.08
N GLY A 530 24.25 -5.93 15.34
CA GLY A 530 24.45 -5.99 13.90
C GLY A 530 23.19 -6.26 13.07
N TYR A 531 21.98 -6.11 13.65
CA TYR A 531 20.71 -6.29 12.95
C TYR A 531 20.61 -5.31 11.79
N GLN A 532 20.30 -5.80 10.61
CA GLN A 532 20.14 -5.00 9.40
C GLN A 532 18.65 -4.78 9.11
N ARG A 533 18.06 -3.81 9.85
CA ARG A 533 16.64 -3.53 9.74
C ARG A 533 16.32 -2.88 8.39
N LEU A 534 15.43 -3.48 7.61
CA LEU A 534 14.89 -2.82 6.43
C LEU A 534 14.11 -1.57 6.85
N VAL A 535 14.37 -0.43 6.20
CA VAL A 535 13.65 0.84 6.40
C VAL A 535 12.72 1.10 5.21
N ARG A 536 13.26 0.96 4.00
CA ARG A 536 12.50 1.09 2.75
C ARG A 536 13.16 0.25 1.65
N ALA A 537 12.35 -0.38 0.83
CA ALA A 537 12.79 -1.02 -0.40
C ALA A 537 11.90 -0.61 -1.55
N GLU A 538 12.45 -0.66 -2.76
CA GLU A 538 11.69 -0.46 -3.99
C GLU A 538 12.36 -1.20 -5.13
N VAL A 539 11.54 -1.67 -6.08
CA VAL A 539 11.98 -2.30 -7.33
C VAL A 539 11.79 -1.33 -8.49
N PHE A 540 12.71 -1.38 -9.44
CA PHE A 540 12.59 -0.68 -10.71
C PHE A 540 12.95 -1.62 -11.87
N ARG A 541 12.05 -1.81 -12.82
CA ARG A 541 12.31 -2.61 -14.03
C ARG A 541 13.03 -1.77 -15.07
N CYS A 542 14.29 -2.06 -15.34
CA CYS A 542 15.24 -1.16 -16.03
C CYS A 542 14.85 -0.83 -17.48
N LYS A 543 14.07 -1.67 -18.16
CA LYS A 543 13.53 -1.34 -19.50
C LYS A 543 12.65 -0.07 -19.49
N PHE A 544 12.11 0.33 -18.35
CA PHE A 544 11.27 1.52 -18.19
C PHE A 544 12.03 2.79 -17.79
N ARG A 545 13.37 2.77 -17.76
CA ARG A 545 14.20 3.91 -17.30
C ARG A 545 13.92 5.24 -17.98
N ASN A 546 13.49 5.22 -19.25
CA ASN A 546 13.20 6.41 -20.04
C ASN A 546 11.69 6.66 -20.20
N SER A 547 10.86 5.61 -20.19
CA SER A 547 9.40 5.72 -20.36
C SER A 547 8.71 4.43 -19.93
N TYR A 548 7.63 4.57 -19.15
CA TYR A 548 6.77 3.45 -18.82
C TYR A 548 5.89 2.98 -19.99
N GLU A 549 5.61 3.88 -20.94
CA GLU A 549 4.82 3.57 -22.14
C GLU A 549 5.65 2.87 -23.21
N LYS A 550 6.93 3.26 -23.35
CA LYS A 550 7.83 2.81 -24.41
C LYS A 550 9.11 2.23 -23.79
N PRO A 551 9.06 0.96 -23.38
CA PRO A 551 10.22 0.32 -22.79
C PRO A 551 11.35 0.19 -23.82
N GLU A 552 12.61 0.30 -23.36
CA GLU A 552 13.80 0.22 -24.18
C GLU A 552 14.78 -0.81 -23.62
N ALA A 553 15.35 -1.64 -24.49
CA ALA A 553 16.40 -2.58 -24.11
C ALA A 553 17.61 -1.86 -23.49
N LEU A 554 18.25 -2.50 -22.54
CA LEU A 554 19.62 -2.18 -22.14
C LEU A 554 20.58 -2.67 -23.23
N ILE A 555 21.66 -1.92 -23.46
CA ILE A 555 22.71 -2.34 -24.40
C ILE A 555 23.73 -3.17 -23.60
N PRO A 556 23.94 -4.45 -23.94
CA PRO A 556 24.84 -5.31 -23.20
C PRO A 556 26.22 -4.70 -22.98
N GLY A 557 26.67 -4.68 -21.72
CA GLY A 557 27.96 -4.15 -21.30
C GLY A 557 28.07 -2.62 -21.23
N GLN A 558 27.08 -1.85 -21.67
CA GLN A 558 27.10 -0.38 -21.59
C GLN A 558 26.43 0.11 -20.30
N PRO A 559 27.05 1.06 -19.57
CA PRO A 559 26.42 1.70 -18.42
C PRO A 559 25.15 2.45 -18.82
N ALA A 560 24.10 2.31 -18.01
CA ALA A 560 22.86 3.05 -18.10
C ALA A 560 22.51 3.61 -16.71
N GLU A 561 22.02 4.84 -16.67
CA GLU A 561 21.53 5.45 -15.44
C GLU A 561 20.11 4.98 -15.14
N ILE A 562 19.90 4.51 -13.91
CA ILE A 562 18.60 4.10 -13.38
C ILE A 562 18.31 5.01 -12.19
N ALA A 563 17.56 6.07 -12.45
CA ALA A 563 17.18 7.07 -11.46
C ALA A 563 15.66 7.08 -11.28
N PHE A 564 15.18 6.90 -10.05
CA PHE A 564 13.76 6.88 -9.76
C PHE A 564 13.46 7.37 -8.33
N ASN A 565 12.19 7.60 -8.03
CA ASN A 565 11.76 7.96 -6.69
C ASN A 565 11.24 6.71 -5.97
N MET A 566 11.78 6.43 -4.80
CA MET A 566 11.17 5.53 -3.82
C MET A 566 10.14 6.30 -3.00
N ASN A 567 9.24 5.58 -2.33
CA ASN A 567 8.31 6.19 -1.40
C ASN A 567 9.02 6.87 -0.24
N GLU A 568 8.34 7.83 0.37
CA GLU A 568 8.82 8.61 1.50
C GLU A 568 9.05 7.74 2.75
N ILE A 569 9.87 8.25 3.64
CA ILE A 569 10.05 7.75 5.01
C ILE A 569 10.00 8.88 6.02
N ALA A 570 9.77 8.55 7.28
CA ALA A 570 10.11 9.36 8.45
C ALA A 570 10.84 8.45 9.44
N HIS A 571 12.17 8.49 9.39
CA HIS A 571 13.01 7.58 10.18
C HIS A 571 14.25 8.27 10.73
N CYS A 572 14.49 8.06 12.03
CA CYS A 572 15.71 8.51 12.70
C CYS A 572 16.70 7.35 12.84
N PHE A 573 17.79 7.42 12.07
CA PHE A 573 18.98 6.59 12.28
C PHE A 573 19.68 7.08 13.54
N ARG A 574 19.83 6.21 14.54
CA ARG A 574 20.35 6.60 15.84
C ARG A 574 21.88 6.70 15.81
N LYS A 575 22.44 7.52 16.69
CA LYS A 575 23.89 7.57 16.95
C LYS A 575 24.46 6.16 17.16
N GLY A 576 25.56 5.85 16.49
CA GLY A 576 26.21 4.54 16.51
C GLY A 576 25.67 3.54 15.48
N HIS A 577 24.49 3.77 14.91
CA HIS A 577 23.98 3.00 13.77
C HIS A 577 24.75 3.35 12.49
N ARG A 578 24.58 2.52 11.43
CA ARG A 578 25.12 2.78 10.10
C ARG A 578 23.97 2.79 9.09
N ILE A 579 24.08 3.61 8.07
CA ILE A 579 23.19 3.58 6.93
C ILE A 579 23.74 2.59 5.92
N MET A 580 22.92 1.65 5.46
CA MET A 580 23.30 0.70 4.42
C MET A 580 22.35 0.81 3.23
N VAL A 581 22.90 0.67 2.03
CA VAL A 581 22.17 0.46 0.78
C VAL A 581 22.51 -0.91 0.26
N GLN A 582 21.49 -1.77 0.04
CA GLN A 582 21.62 -3.03 -0.66
C GLN A 582 21.03 -2.93 -2.07
N LEU A 583 21.73 -3.53 -3.03
CA LEU A 583 21.35 -3.62 -4.43
C LEU A 583 21.31 -5.07 -4.87
N GLN A 584 20.24 -5.48 -5.54
CA GLN A 584 20.01 -6.84 -6.05
C GLN A 584 19.10 -6.79 -7.29
N SER A 585 18.99 -7.89 -8.02
CA SER A 585 18.20 -7.94 -9.28
C SER A 585 17.03 -8.91 -9.24
N SER A 586 16.64 -9.37 -8.05
CA SER A 586 15.41 -10.16 -7.83
C SER A 586 14.93 -9.99 -6.40
N TRP A 587 13.62 -10.12 -6.18
CA TRP A 587 12.96 -10.01 -4.86
C TRP A 587 11.80 -11.00 -4.80
N PHE A 588 12.16 -12.26 -4.92
CA PHE A 588 11.24 -13.34 -5.28
C PHE A 588 10.63 -14.06 -4.05
N PRO A 589 9.38 -14.52 -4.11
CA PRO A 589 8.40 -14.36 -5.17
C PRO A 589 7.49 -13.13 -4.98
N LEU A 590 7.85 -12.17 -4.11
CA LEU A 590 7.10 -10.93 -3.95
C LEU A 590 6.94 -10.26 -5.31
N VAL A 591 8.06 -10.16 -6.07
CA VAL A 591 8.11 -9.64 -7.44
C VAL A 591 8.39 -10.77 -8.42
N ASP A 592 7.80 -10.72 -9.61
CA ASP A 592 8.04 -11.64 -10.71
C ASP A 592 9.50 -11.63 -11.18
N LEU A 593 9.93 -12.71 -11.82
CA LEU A 593 11.31 -12.82 -12.32
C LEU A 593 11.49 -12.05 -13.63
N ASN A 594 12.52 -11.20 -13.67
CA ASN A 594 13.02 -10.64 -14.91
C ASN A 594 13.83 -11.70 -15.68
N PRO A 595 13.51 -11.96 -16.96
CA PRO A 595 14.26 -12.90 -17.80
C PRO A 595 15.70 -12.50 -18.09
N GLN A 596 16.14 -11.28 -17.75
CA GLN A 596 17.42 -10.65 -18.12
C GLN A 596 17.54 -10.42 -19.64
N THR A 597 16.50 -10.67 -20.38
CA THR A 597 16.34 -10.43 -21.82
C THR A 597 15.16 -9.51 -22.07
N PHE A 598 15.30 -8.61 -23.03
CA PHE A 598 14.25 -7.66 -23.38
C PHE A 598 13.13 -8.37 -24.15
N VAL A 599 12.15 -8.82 -23.40
CA VAL A 599 10.94 -9.51 -23.90
C VAL A 599 9.68 -8.99 -23.21
N ASN A 600 8.52 -9.37 -23.74
CA ASN A 600 7.26 -9.23 -23.02
C ASN A 600 7.17 -10.33 -21.95
N ILE A 601 7.40 -9.99 -20.68
CA ILE A 601 7.54 -10.95 -19.57
C ILE A 601 6.27 -11.79 -19.37
N PRO A 602 5.04 -11.24 -19.39
CA PRO A 602 3.82 -12.03 -19.29
C PRO A 602 3.69 -13.17 -20.31
N THR A 603 4.38 -13.09 -21.45
CA THR A 603 4.32 -14.12 -22.51
C THR A 603 5.66 -14.86 -22.71
N ALA A 604 6.66 -14.56 -21.88
CA ALA A 604 8.01 -15.13 -21.99
C ALA A 604 7.99 -16.67 -21.89
N ASN A 605 8.96 -17.30 -22.54
CA ASN A 605 9.23 -18.74 -22.44
C ASN A 605 10.33 -19.02 -21.41
N ALA A 606 10.44 -20.24 -20.93
CA ALA A 606 11.53 -20.62 -20.02
C ALA A 606 12.92 -20.40 -20.64
N SER A 607 13.05 -20.52 -21.98
CA SER A 607 14.29 -20.26 -22.70
C SER A 607 14.73 -18.78 -22.71
N ASP A 608 13.83 -17.85 -22.41
CA ASP A 608 14.14 -16.42 -22.39
C ASP A 608 14.84 -16.00 -21.08
N PHE A 609 14.71 -16.81 -20.02
CA PHE A 609 15.34 -16.58 -18.73
C PHE A 609 16.82 -16.96 -18.76
N GLN A 610 17.69 -15.97 -18.69
CA GLN A 610 19.14 -16.13 -18.82
C GLN A 610 19.86 -15.56 -17.60
N LYS A 611 20.99 -16.19 -17.24
CA LYS A 611 21.92 -15.57 -16.28
C LYS A 611 22.54 -14.33 -16.89
N ALA A 612 22.69 -13.29 -16.10
CA ALA A 612 23.39 -12.09 -16.51
C ALA A 612 24.36 -11.60 -15.44
N THR A 613 25.51 -11.07 -15.87
CA THR A 613 26.41 -10.33 -14.98
C THR A 613 25.94 -8.87 -14.93
N ILE A 614 25.66 -8.40 -13.72
CA ILE A 614 25.28 -7.02 -13.43
C ILE A 614 26.48 -6.30 -12.84
N ARG A 615 26.79 -5.10 -13.34
CA ARG A 615 27.82 -4.21 -12.80
C ARG A 615 27.20 -2.96 -12.25
N ILE A 616 27.54 -2.62 -11.03
CA ILE A 616 27.16 -1.37 -10.37
C ILE A 616 28.38 -0.45 -10.42
N TRP A 617 28.25 0.64 -11.18
CA TRP A 617 29.34 1.59 -11.41
C TRP A 617 29.44 2.61 -10.28
N HIS A 618 30.67 3.00 -9.93
CA HIS A 618 30.95 4.00 -8.91
C HIS A 618 32.21 4.81 -9.23
N ASP A 619 32.60 4.86 -10.53
CA ASP A 619 33.68 5.72 -10.98
C ASP A 619 33.23 7.19 -11.11
N ALA A 620 34.16 8.07 -11.45
CA ALA A 620 33.89 9.51 -11.58
C ALA A 620 32.92 9.85 -12.74
N ALA A 621 32.85 9.02 -13.77
CA ALA A 621 31.94 9.20 -14.91
C ALA A 621 30.55 8.65 -14.65
N HIS A 622 30.44 7.65 -13.74
CA HIS A 622 29.19 6.95 -13.42
C HIS A 622 29.01 6.86 -11.89
N PRO A 623 28.77 8.00 -11.21
CA PRO A 623 28.74 8.07 -9.74
C PRO A 623 27.39 7.62 -9.19
N SER A 624 27.24 6.33 -8.90
CA SER A 624 26.04 5.80 -8.25
C SER A 624 25.88 6.26 -6.81
N GLY A 625 24.65 6.44 -6.37
CA GLY A 625 24.33 6.84 -5.01
C GLY A 625 22.85 6.89 -4.69
N ILE A 626 22.54 7.40 -3.49
CA ILE A 626 21.18 7.69 -3.05
C ILE A 626 21.11 9.08 -2.42
N THR A 627 20.06 9.81 -2.70
CA THR A 627 19.76 11.10 -2.05
C THR A 627 18.70 10.91 -1.00
N LEU A 628 19.00 11.35 0.22
CA LEU A 628 18.15 11.28 1.41
C LEU A 628 17.73 12.69 1.83
N PRO A 629 16.45 12.99 2.06
CA PRO A 629 16.00 14.25 2.64
C PRO A 629 16.23 14.25 4.16
N VAL A 630 17.17 15.05 4.65
CA VAL A 630 17.59 15.07 6.05
C VAL A 630 17.02 16.30 6.75
N MET A 631 16.42 16.09 7.93
CA MET A 631 16.04 17.16 8.85
C MET A 631 17.27 17.62 9.64
N GLN A 632 17.41 18.95 9.82
CA GLN A 632 18.49 19.56 10.59
C GLN A 632 18.19 19.58 12.09
#